data_8e194c4c081b9ef82aa8b94e8ffee89e
#
_entry.id   8e194c4c081b9ef82aa8b94e8ffee89e
#
_cell.length_a   1.000
_cell.length_b   1.000
_cell.length_c   1.000
_cell.angle_alpha   90.00
_cell.angle_beta   90.00
_cell.angle_gamma   90.00
#
_symmetry.space_group_name_H-M   'P 1'
#
loop_
_entity.id
_entity.type
_entity.pdbx_description
1 polymer ?
#
loop_
_entity_poly.entity_id
_entity_poly.type
_entity_poly.pdbx_seq_one_letter_code
_entity_poly.pdbx_strand_id
1 'polypeptide(L)'
;MQAYLWAKTGHLVFVIAWMAAVFYLPRILVNLVEAGDAPAVRARLVLMGRRLYRFGHVMFGLAFVLGLVLWLGYRVFPDFPTMVGAGTGWLHAKLALVALLFAYFIFAGRWLKGLDKGKSLPSSKALRWFNELPVLLLVAVVYLVLAKPF
;
A
#
# COMPACT_ATOMS: atom_id res chain seq x y z
N MET A 1 -0.46 -27.01 8.45
CA MET A 1 0.49 -26.41 7.46
C MET A 1 -0.23 -25.84 6.24
N GLN A 2 -1.22 -26.55 5.68
CA GLN A 2 -1.97 -26.07 4.52
C GLN A 2 -2.71 -24.73 4.80
N ALA A 3 -3.35 -24.62 5.96
CA ALA A 3 -4.04 -23.39 6.34
C ALA A 3 -3.08 -22.19 6.39
N TYR A 4 -1.88 -22.40 6.92
CA TYR A 4 -0.84 -21.36 6.97
C TYR A 4 -0.41 -20.93 5.56
N LEU A 5 -0.19 -21.90 4.66
CA LEU A 5 0.21 -21.59 3.28
C LEU A 5 -0.88 -20.83 2.53
N TRP A 6 -2.16 -21.19 2.70
CA TRP A 6 -3.26 -20.46 2.09
C TRP A 6 -3.41 -19.05 2.65
N ALA A 7 -3.27 -18.90 3.98
CA ALA A 7 -3.31 -17.57 4.59
C ALA A 7 -2.16 -16.70 4.09
N LYS A 8 -0.96 -17.24 3.97
CA LYS A 8 0.21 -16.54 3.45
C LYS A 8 0.03 -16.16 1.99
N THR A 9 -0.49 -17.10 1.18
CA THR A 9 -0.78 -16.85 -0.24
C THR A 9 -1.77 -15.70 -0.40
N GLY A 10 -2.88 -15.75 0.32
CA GLY A 10 -3.88 -14.68 0.28
C GLY A 10 -3.32 -13.33 0.74
N HIS A 11 -2.54 -13.35 1.82
CA HIS A 11 -1.87 -12.14 2.31
C HIS A 11 -0.98 -11.53 1.23
N LEU A 12 -0.15 -12.33 0.57
CA LEU A 12 0.73 -11.84 -0.50
C LEU A 12 -0.05 -11.29 -1.69
N VAL A 13 -1.12 -11.99 -2.12
CA VAL A 13 -1.95 -11.54 -3.24
C VAL A 13 -2.57 -10.17 -2.95
N PHE A 14 -3.14 -9.99 -1.75
CA PHE A 14 -3.77 -8.73 -1.39
C PHE A 14 -2.75 -7.61 -1.15
N VAL A 15 -1.55 -7.94 -0.66
CA VAL A 15 -0.44 -6.97 -0.58
C VAL A 15 -0.03 -6.50 -1.97
N ILE A 16 0.11 -7.43 -2.92
CA ILE A 16 0.45 -7.09 -4.31
C ILE A 16 -0.62 -6.18 -4.91
N ALA A 17 -1.90 -6.51 -4.72
CA ALA A 17 -3.01 -5.70 -5.22
C ALA A 17 -3.02 -4.30 -4.60
N TRP A 18 -2.77 -4.20 -3.27
CA TRP A 18 -2.66 -2.91 -2.60
C TRP A 18 -1.49 -2.10 -3.13
N MET A 19 -0.32 -2.72 -3.29
CA MET A 19 0.87 -2.04 -3.81
C MET A 19 0.66 -1.53 -5.24
N ALA A 20 -0.11 -2.23 -6.06
CA ALA A 20 -0.48 -1.73 -7.37
C ALA A 20 -1.22 -0.39 -7.28
N ALA A 21 -2.16 -0.28 -6.32
CA ALA A 21 -2.87 0.97 -6.06
C ALA A 21 -1.91 2.06 -5.53
N VAL A 22 -1.02 1.72 -4.61
CA VAL A 22 -0.02 2.64 -4.04
C VAL A 22 0.88 3.21 -5.14
N PHE A 23 1.31 2.38 -6.08
CA PHE A 23 2.17 2.81 -7.19
C PHE A 23 1.42 3.64 -8.22
N TYR A 24 0.18 3.29 -8.52
CA TYR A 24 -0.52 3.90 -9.66
C TYR A 24 -1.27 5.18 -9.30
N LEU A 25 -1.76 5.33 -8.07
CA LEU A 25 -2.51 6.54 -7.68
C LEU A 25 -1.70 7.82 -7.89
N PRO A 26 -0.42 7.92 -7.48
CA PRO A 26 0.38 9.11 -7.77
C PRO A 26 0.57 9.37 -9.27
N ARG A 27 0.61 8.32 -10.09
CA ARG A 27 0.68 8.48 -11.55
C ARG A 27 -0.59 9.10 -12.13
N ILE A 28 -1.75 8.76 -11.57
CA ILE A 28 -3.01 9.41 -11.92
C ILE A 28 -2.94 10.90 -11.58
N LEU A 29 -2.37 11.25 -10.43
CA LEU A 29 -2.19 12.65 -10.03
C LEU A 29 -1.27 13.40 -11.01
N VAL A 30 -0.19 12.78 -11.46
CA VAL A 30 0.70 13.35 -12.49
C VAL A 30 -0.09 13.60 -13.78
N ASN A 31 -0.88 12.63 -14.22
CA ASN A 31 -1.70 12.77 -15.43
C ASN A 31 -2.74 13.88 -15.29
N LEU A 32 -3.31 14.07 -14.09
CA LEU A 32 -4.24 15.16 -13.82
C LEU A 32 -3.58 16.53 -14.00
N VAL A 33 -2.35 16.70 -13.52
CA VAL A 33 -1.60 17.95 -13.71
C VAL A 33 -1.29 18.16 -15.20
N GLU A 34 -0.85 17.14 -15.90
CA GLU A 34 -0.49 17.20 -17.32
C GLU A 34 -1.70 17.41 -18.24
N ALA A 35 -2.90 16.98 -17.82
CA ALA A 35 -4.13 17.18 -18.57
C ALA A 35 -4.57 18.67 -18.63
N GLY A 36 -4.06 19.50 -17.71
CA GLY A 36 -4.43 20.92 -17.66
C GLY A 36 -5.94 21.10 -17.44
N ASP A 37 -6.57 21.93 -18.28
CA ASP A 37 -7.97 22.31 -18.12
C ASP A 37 -8.95 21.49 -18.98
N ALA A 38 -8.52 20.35 -19.54
CA ALA A 38 -9.40 19.49 -20.34
C ALA A 38 -10.45 18.81 -19.44
N PRO A 39 -11.74 19.29 -19.42
CA PRO A 39 -12.70 18.84 -18.40
C PRO A 39 -13.04 17.36 -18.47
N ALA A 40 -13.22 16.84 -19.69
CA ALA A 40 -13.56 15.42 -19.89
C ALA A 40 -12.43 14.49 -19.44
N VAL A 41 -11.18 14.85 -19.75
CA VAL A 41 -10.01 14.07 -19.35
C VAL A 41 -9.85 14.11 -17.83
N ARG A 42 -9.97 15.29 -17.21
CA ARG A 42 -9.87 15.44 -15.76
C ARG A 42 -10.95 14.63 -15.05
N ALA A 43 -12.20 14.71 -15.51
CA ALA A 43 -13.30 13.96 -14.91
C ALA A 43 -13.04 12.45 -14.94
N ARG A 44 -12.52 11.95 -16.06
CA ARG A 44 -12.21 10.51 -16.19
C ARG A 44 -11.07 10.09 -15.25
N LEU A 45 -10.00 10.89 -15.18
CA LEU A 45 -8.86 10.59 -14.30
C LEU A 45 -9.25 10.63 -12.83
N VAL A 46 -10.06 11.61 -12.42
CA VAL A 46 -10.57 11.68 -11.05
C VAL A 46 -11.40 10.43 -10.71
N LEU A 47 -12.28 10.00 -11.62
CA LEU A 47 -13.07 8.80 -11.41
C LEU A 47 -12.18 7.55 -11.26
N MET A 48 -11.19 7.41 -12.14
CA MET A 48 -10.21 6.31 -12.06
C MET A 48 -9.46 6.33 -10.72
N GLY A 49 -9.01 7.50 -10.30
CA GLY A 49 -8.31 7.68 -9.03
C GLY A 49 -9.17 7.28 -7.83
N ARG A 50 -10.42 7.70 -7.81
CA ARG A 50 -11.35 7.35 -6.72
C ARG A 50 -11.60 5.85 -6.64
N ARG A 51 -11.81 5.22 -7.78
CA ARG A 51 -12.02 3.77 -7.84
C ARG A 51 -10.78 3.01 -7.39
N LEU A 52 -9.62 3.45 -7.83
CA LEU A 52 -8.34 2.84 -7.45
C LEU A 52 -8.08 3.02 -5.95
N TYR A 53 -8.35 4.20 -5.41
CA TYR A 53 -8.17 4.48 -3.98
C TYR A 53 -9.06 3.58 -3.12
N ARG A 54 -10.34 3.44 -3.51
CA ARG A 54 -11.27 2.54 -2.83
C ARG A 54 -10.81 1.09 -2.91
N PHE A 55 -10.43 0.64 -4.11
CA PHE A 55 -9.88 -0.69 -4.33
C PHE A 55 -8.67 -0.94 -3.44
N GLY A 56 -7.75 0.01 -3.38
CA GLY A 56 -6.55 -0.10 -2.55
C GLY A 56 -6.87 -0.25 -1.07
N HIS A 57 -7.84 0.51 -0.55
CA HIS A 57 -8.27 0.38 0.85
C HIS A 57 -8.87 -0.99 1.15
N VAL A 58 -9.68 -1.53 0.24
CA VAL A 58 -10.26 -2.88 0.40
C VAL A 58 -9.15 -3.93 0.39
N MET A 59 -8.23 -3.83 -0.55
CA MET A 59 -7.09 -4.78 -0.64
C MET A 59 -6.18 -4.69 0.59
N PHE A 60 -5.92 -3.48 1.09
CA PHE A 60 -5.16 -3.31 2.33
C PHE A 60 -5.87 -3.94 3.52
N GLY A 61 -7.19 -3.74 3.64
CA GLY A 61 -7.98 -4.32 4.72
C GLY A 61 -7.90 -5.84 4.74
N LEU A 62 -8.04 -6.47 3.57
CA LEU A 62 -7.92 -7.93 3.43
C LEU A 62 -6.50 -8.41 3.74
N ALA A 63 -5.50 -7.71 3.23
CA ALA A 63 -4.09 -8.02 3.53
C ALA A 63 -3.80 -7.89 5.04
N PHE A 64 -4.33 -6.85 5.67
CA PHE A 64 -4.15 -6.60 7.10
C PHE A 64 -4.76 -7.72 7.95
N VAL A 65 -6.00 -8.13 7.64
CA VAL A 65 -6.66 -9.23 8.35
C VAL A 65 -5.86 -10.52 8.23
N LEU A 66 -5.43 -10.87 7.02
CA LEU A 66 -4.62 -12.07 6.79
C LEU A 66 -3.23 -11.94 7.44
N GLY A 67 -2.67 -10.74 7.47
CA GLY A 67 -1.42 -10.48 8.19
C GLY A 67 -1.56 -10.72 9.69
N LEU A 68 -2.69 -10.33 10.30
CA LEU A 68 -2.98 -10.62 11.70
C LEU A 68 -3.14 -12.11 11.93
N VAL A 69 -3.81 -12.82 11.03
CA VAL A 69 -3.94 -14.28 11.09
C VAL A 69 -2.55 -14.93 11.07
N LEU A 70 -1.66 -14.48 10.21
CA LEU A 70 -0.29 -15.01 10.15
C LEU A 70 0.50 -14.71 11.43
N TRP A 71 0.33 -13.52 12.00
CA TRP A 71 1.07 -13.11 13.19
C TRP A 71 0.58 -13.80 14.46
N LEU A 72 -0.74 -13.88 14.63
CA LEU A 72 -1.36 -14.36 15.87
C LEU A 72 -1.89 -15.80 15.76
N GLY A 73 -1.86 -16.39 14.57
CA GLY A 73 -2.43 -17.70 14.31
C GLY A 73 -1.81 -18.84 15.15
N TYR A 74 -0.56 -18.68 15.59
CA TYR A 74 0.10 -19.66 16.44
C TYR A 74 -0.64 -19.92 17.76
N ARG A 75 -1.47 -18.96 18.20
CA ARG A 75 -2.26 -19.11 19.43
C ARG A 75 -3.43 -20.09 19.28
N VAL A 76 -3.86 -20.30 18.04
CA VAL A 76 -5.04 -21.11 17.72
C VAL A 76 -4.66 -22.37 16.93
N PHE A 77 -3.69 -22.23 16.03
CA PHE A 77 -3.27 -23.31 15.12
C PHE A 77 -1.85 -23.75 15.44
N PRO A 78 -1.65 -25.03 15.84
CA PRO A 78 -0.31 -25.51 16.20
C PRO A 78 0.71 -25.44 15.07
N ASP A 79 0.25 -25.53 13.81
CA ASP A 79 1.11 -25.52 12.63
C ASP A 79 1.61 -24.14 12.23
N PHE A 80 1.07 -23.08 12.85
CA PHE A 80 1.47 -21.70 12.52
C PHE A 80 2.78 -21.36 13.25
N PRO A 81 3.76 -20.76 12.54
CA PRO A 81 5.01 -20.37 13.17
C PRO A 81 4.79 -19.21 14.15
N THR A 82 5.57 -19.23 15.23
CA THR A 82 5.58 -18.13 16.22
C THR A 82 6.39 -16.96 15.68
N MET A 83 5.79 -15.77 15.69
CA MET A 83 6.44 -14.54 15.26
C MET A 83 6.61 -13.56 16.43
N VAL A 84 6.72 -14.11 17.64
CA VAL A 84 6.88 -13.33 18.88
C VAL A 84 8.11 -13.83 19.61
N GLY A 85 8.92 -12.90 20.12
CA GLY A 85 10.11 -13.22 20.89
C GLY A 85 11.40 -12.75 20.22
N ALA A 86 12.52 -13.33 20.60
CA ALA A 86 13.82 -12.99 20.04
C ALA A 86 13.89 -13.30 18.56
N GLY A 87 14.54 -12.44 17.78
CA GLY A 87 14.68 -12.62 16.33
C GLY A 87 13.47 -12.21 15.52
N THR A 88 12.51 -11.48 16.09
CA THR A 88 11.32 -10.99 15.39
C THR A 88 11.32 -9.47 15.19
N GLY A 89 12.45 -8.80 15.40
CA GLY A 89 12.58 -7.36 15.17
C GLY A 89 12.27 -6.96 13.73
N TRP A 90 12.54 -7.84 12.78
CA TRP A 90 12.21 -7.62 11.38
C TRP A 90 10.71 -7.37 11.17
N LEU A 91 9.86 -8.05 11.94
CA LEU A 91 8.42 -7.88 11.85
C LEU A 91 7.99 -6.48 12.29
N HIS A 92 8.55 -6.00 13.40
CA HIS A 92 8.25 -4.64 13.88
C HIS A 92 8.76 -3.58 12.91
N ALA A 93 9.95 -3.76 12.35
CA ALA A 93 10.48 -2.86 11.31
C ALA A 93 9.60 -2.88 10.06
N LYS A 94 9.15 -4.07 9.63
CA LYS A 94 8.20 -4.20 8.51
C LYS A 94 6.91 -3.44 8.80
N LEU A 95 6.33 -3.61 9.98
CA LEU A 95 5.09 -2.93 10.36
C LEU A 95 5.25 -1.40 10.33
N ALA A 96 6.39 -0.88 10.79
CA ALA A 96 6.68 0.55 10.72
C ALA A 96 6.73 1.04 9.27
N LEU A 97 7.40 0.31 8.38
CA LEU A 97 7.48 0.66 6.96
C LEU A 97 6.11 0.56 6.26
N VAL A 98 5.32 -0.44 6.60
CA VAL A 98 3.94 -0.58 6.08
C VAL A 98 3.07 0.58 6.54
N ALA A 99 3.23 1.03 7.79
CA ALA A 99 2.52 2.22 8.30
C ALA A 99 2.91 3.47 7.50
N LEU A 100 4.19 3.63 7.15
CA LEU A 100 4.64 4.73 6.29
C LEU A 100 4.04 4.64 4.88
N LEU A 101 3.99 3.45 4.29
CA LEU A 101 3.34 3.23 2.99
C LEU A 101 1.84 3.53 3.05
N PHE A 102 1.18 3.15 4.13
CA PHE A 102 -0.23 3.44 4.31
C PHE A 102 -0.46 4.95 4.44
N ALA A 103 0.37 5.64 5.23
CA ALA A 103 0.31 7.10 5.36
C ALA A 103 0.54 7.79 4.01
N TYR A 104 1.50 7.29 3.23
CA TYR A 104 1.75 7.75 1.87
C TYR A 104 0.50 7.62 0.99
N PHE A 105 -0.16 6.48 1.03
CA PHE A 105 -1.37 6.22 0.26
C PHE A 105 -2.52 7.15 0.67
N ILE A 106 -2.72 7.34 1.96
CA ILE A 106 -3.71 8.29 2.50
C ILE A 106 -3.41 9.70 2.02
N PHE A 107 -2.14 10.11 2.02
CA PHE A 107 -1.72 11.44 1.61
C PHE A 107 -2.03 11.67 0.11
N ALA A 108 -1.73 10.68 -0.73
CA ALA A 108 -2.08 10.74 -2.16
C ALA A 108 -3.60 10.84 -2.36
N GLY A 109 -4.37 10.10 -1.57
CA GLY A 109 -5.84 10.16 -1.61
C GLY A 109 -6.39 11.51 -1.17
N ARG A 110 -5.73 12.17 -0.22
CA ARG A 110 -6.12 13.52 0.22
C ARG A 110 -5.94 14.54 -0.91
N TRP A 111 -4.85 14.45 -1.66
CA TRP A 111 -4.68 15.29 -2.84
C TRP A 111 -5.80 15.09 -3.86
N LEU A 112 -6.16 13.84 -4.12
CA LEU A 112 -7.25 13.52 -5.04
C LEU A 112 -8.59 14.09 -4.57
N LYS A 113 -8.92 13.89 -3.30
CA LYS A 113 -10.16 14.42 -2.69
C LYS A 113 -10.19 15.94 -2.63
N GLY A 114 -9.03 16.56 -2.47
CA GLY A 114 -8.92 18.03 -2.43
C GLY A 114 -9.31 18.71 -3.73
N LEU A 115 -9.25 17.99 -4.86
CA LEU A 115 -9.66 18.55 -6.15
C LEU A 115 -11.13 18.94 -6.17
N ASP A 116 -12.00 18.22 -5.47
CA ASP A 116 -13.42 18.57 -5.36
C ASP A 116 -13.65 19.87 -4.57
N LYS A 117 -12.67 20.23 -3.74
CA LYS A 117 -12.71 21.45 -2.93
C LYS A 117 -11.95 22.60 -3.59
N GLY A 118 -11.56 22.45 -4.85
CA GLY A 118 -10.81 23.47 -5.59
C GLY A 118 -9.34 23.59 -5.21
N LYS A 119 -8.80 22.65 -4.44
CA LYS A 119 -7.37 22.65 -4.08
C LYS A 119 -6.51 22.26 -5.27
N SER A 120 -5.36 22.91 -5.42
CA SER A 120 -4.40 22.60 -6.47
C SER A 120 -3.50 21.44 -6.08
N LEU A 121 -3.00 20.72 -7.10
CA LEU A 121 -1.99 19.68 -6.94
C LEU A 121 -0.59 20.29 -6.97
N PRO A 122 0.42 19.61 -6.38
CA PRO A 122 1.82 19.96 -6.61
C PRO A 122 2.18 19.88 -8.10
N SER A 123 3.36 20.42 -8.47
CA SER A 123 3.85 20.33 -9.85
C SER A 123 4.03 18.87 -10.28
N SER A 124 3.99 18.59 -11.59
CA SER A 124 4.21 17.25 -12.11
C SER A 124 5.58 16.71 -11.73
N LYS A 125 6.59 17.57 -11.68
CA LYS A 125 7.94 17.19 -11.23
C LYS A 125 7.96 16.73 -9.77
N ALA A 126 7.30 17.48 -8.88
CA ALA A 126 7.20 17.12 -7.47
C ALA A 126 6.43 15.80 -7.28
N LEU A 127 5.34 15.60 -8.03
CA LEU A 127 4.57 14.36 -7.99
C LEU A 127 5.35 13.16 -8.51
N ARG A 128 6.21 13.35 -9.52
CA ARG A 128 7.08 12.28 -10.03
C ARG A 128 8.09 11.84 -8.99
N TRP A 129 8.73 12.79 -8.28
CA TRP A 129 9.61 12.47 -7.15
C TRP A 129 8.87 11.75 -6.04
N PHE A 130 7.67 12.24 -5.70
CA PHE A 130 6.80 11.59 -4.72
C PHE A 130 6.48 10.14 -5.12
N ASN A 131 6.27 9.90 -6.42
CA ASN A 131 5.95 8.57 -6.95
C ASN A 131 7.09 7.55 -6.79
N GLU A 132 8.33 8.00 -6.61
CA GLU A 132 9.49 7.11 -6.43
C GLU A 132 9.64 6.58 -4.99
N LEU A 133 9.03 7.25 -4.00
CA LEU A 133 9.19 6.88 -2.59
C LEU A 133 8.70 5.46 -2.26
N PRO A 134 7.53 5.00 -2.75
CA PRO A 134 7.04 3.67 -2.37
C PRO A 134 7.92 2.54 -2.90
N VAL A 135 8.65 2.73 -3.98
CA VAL A 135 9.58 1.72 -4.50
C VAL A 135 10.68 1.45 -3.46
N LEU A 136 11.26 2.50 -2.89
CA LEU A 136 12.30 2.37 -1.88
C LEU A 136 11.79 1.68 -0.63
N LEU A 137 10.60 2.07 -0.18
CA LEU A 137 9.96 1.45 0.99
C LEU A 137 9.63 -0.03 0.73
N LEU A 138 9.15 -0.35 -0.45
CA LEU A 138 8.83 -1.73 -0.81
C LEU A 138 10.09 -2.61 -0.84
N VAL A 139 11.19 -2.11 -1.41
CA VAL A 139 12.46 -2.84 -1.40
C VAL A 139 12.88 -3.17 0.03
N ALA A 140 12.78 -2.20 0.94
CA ALA A 140 13.11 -2.41 2.34
C ALA A 140 12.18 -3.45 3.00
N VAL A 141 10.88 -3.38 2.74
CA VAL A 141 9.90 -4.34 3.28
C VAL A 141 10.20 -5.76 2.78
N VAL A 142 10.42 -5.92 1.49
CA VAL A 142 10.69 -7.23 0.89
C VAL A 142 11.99 -7.80 1.46
N TYR A 143 13.03 -6.98 1.57
CA TYR A 143 14.29 -7.41 2.17
C TYR A 143 14.11 -7.91 3.60
N LEU A 144 13.37 -7.16 4.43
CA LEU A 144 13.11 -7.55 5.82
C LEU A 144 12.39 -8.88 5.92
N VAL A 145 11.42 -9.12 5.03
CA VAL A 145 10.64 -10.36 5.03
C VAL A 145 11.48 -11.56 4.58
N LEU A 146 12.33 -11.37 3.59
CA LEU A 146 13.15 -12.45 3.04
C LEU A 146 14.38 -12.75 3.92
N ALA A 147 15.10 -11.71 4.31
CA ALA A 147 16.36 -11.86 5.04
C ALA A 147 16.17 -12.05 6.55
N LYS A 148 15.12 -11.45 7.11
CA LYS A 148 14.84 -11.48 8.57
C LYS A 148 16.08 -11.19 9.40
N PRO A 149 16.75 -10.02 9.18
CA PRO A 149 18.10 -9.79 9.69
C PRO A 149 18.18 -9.66 11.23
N PHE A 150 17.07 -9.45 11.91
CA PHE A 150 17.07 -9.34 13.38
C PHE A 150 15.72 -9.70 14.01
#